data_8a0a7256727f52c52b1e558cbb69a333
#
_entry.id   8a0a7256727f52c52b1e558cbb69a333
#
_cell.length_a   1.000
_cell.length_b   1.000
_cell.length_c   1.000
_cell.angle_alpha   90.00
_cell.angle_beta   90.00
_cell.angle_gamma   90.00
#
_symmetry.space_group_name_H-M   'P 1'
#
loop_
_entity.id
_entity.type
_entity.pdbx_description
1 polymer ?
#
loop_
_entity_poly.entity_id
_entity_poly.type
_entity_poly.pdbx_seq_one_letter_code
_entity_poly.pdbx_strand_id
1 'polypeptide(L)'
;MAFFAAFNAHAQEEEFMIDGSKGKLSAIIVKPELKSGEKCPMVMMLHGFMGNKNGALERGMAEKLKAAGIASIRFDFNGHGKSEGRFQDMTVPNEIEDAIKVYEYVTSLPYVSDVAISGHSQGGVVTAMTSAQLGVDKVKCAVLMAPAAVLRDDAIRGSTMGARYNPLDPPEAVTLFGDIKLGREYIVTAFSLPIYETAEKYTGPVCIVHGTGDTTVPYTYGERFHYIWPETSELHIIDRADHGFSRHMQQTIDITTSFLIKNLK
;
A
#
# COMPACT_ATOMS: atom_id res chain seq x y z
N MET A 1 -47.45 -1.89 20.38
CA MET A 1 -45.97 -2.01 20.49
C MET A 1 -45.43 -2.34 19.12
N ALA A 2 -44.87 -1.35 18.45
CA ALA A 2 -44.25 -1.55 17.13
C ALA A 2 -42.76 -1.80 17.32
N PHE A 3 -42.32 -3.03 16.96
CA PHE A 3 -40.91 -3.37 16.90
C PHE A 3 -40.29 -2.69 15.67
N PHE A 4 -39.48 -1.66 15.89
CA PHE A 4 -38.55 -1.18 14.87
C PHE A 4 -37.39 -2.16 14.78
N ALA A 5 -37.41 -3.00 13.76
CA ALA A 5 -36.25 -3.74 13.36
C ALA A 5 -35.25 -2.74 12.76
N ALA A 6 -34.14 -2.46 13.47
CA ALA A 6 -33.01 -1.75 12.91
C ALA A 6 -32.38 -2.64 11.82
N PHE A 7 -32.63 -2.33 10.58
CA PHE A 7 -31.87 -2.87 9.47
C PHE A 7 -30.45 -2.31 9.56
N ASN A 8 -29.53 -3.11 10.08
CA ASN A 8 -28.10 -2.90 9.83
C ASN A 8 -27.83 -3.17 8.34
N ALA A 9 -27.98 -2.16 7.53
CA ALA A 9 -27.48 -2.17 6.17
C ALA A 9 -25.93 -2.07 6.25
N HIS A 10 -25.26 -3.19 6.48
CA HIS A 10 -23.89 -3.32 5.99
C HIS A 10 -24.01 -3.22 4.46
N ALA A 11 -23.65 -2.07 3.92
CA ALA A 11 -23.46 -1.93 2.49
C ALA A 11 -22.47 -3.04 2.09
N GLN A 12 -22.96 -4.03 1.34
CA GLN A 12 -22.18 -5.17 0.91
C GLN A 12 -21.07 -4.57 0.02
N GLU A 13 -19.81 -4.65 0.46
CA GLU A 13 -18.67 -4.23 -0.34
C GLU A 13 -18.68 -5.05 -1.62
N GLU A 14 -18.87 -4.41 -2.77
CA GLU A 14 -18.92 -5.07 -4.05
C GLU A 14 -17.49 -5.29 -4.56
N GLU A 15 -17.13 -6.55 -4.75
CA GLU A 15 -15.86 -6.96 -5.30
C GLU A 15 -15.96 -7.03 -6.82
N PHE A 16 -14.99 -6.44 -7.54
CA PHE A 16 -14.96 -6.40 -8.99
C PHE A 16 -13.53 -6.56 -9.51
N MET A 17 -13.40 -6.75 -10.83
CA MET A 17 -12.10 -6.96 -11.48
C MET A 17 -11.76 -5.76 -12.35
N ILE A 18 -10.51 -5.30 -12.27
CA ILE A 18 -9.94 -4.26 -13.15
C ILE A 18 -8.74 -4.83 -13.91
N ASP A 19 -8.36 -4.22 -15.01
CA ASP A 19 -7.19 -4.63 -15.75
C ASP A 19 -5.92 -4.22 -14.99
N GLY A 20 -5.04 -5.19 -14.71
CA GLY A 20 -3.72 -5.01 -14.15
C GLY A 20 -2.63 -5.15 -15.20
N SER A 21 -1.38 -5.20 -14.78
CA SER A 21 -0.21 -5.30 -15.66
C SER A 21 -0.02 -6.71 -16.24
N LYS A 22 -0.33 -7.74 -15.45
CA LYS A 22 -0.15 -9.17 -15.82
C LYS A 22 -1.42 -10.01 -15.60
N GLY A 23 -2.59 -9.41 -15.76
CA GLY A 23 -3.87 -10.05 -15.52
C GLY A 23 -4.80 -9.14 -14.74
N LYS A 24 -5.99 -9.62 -14.43
CA LYS A 24 -7.00 -8.84 -13.71
C LYS A 24 -6.71 -8.76 -12.22
N LEU A 25 -6.97 -7.59 -11.65
CA LEU A 25 -6.84 -7.30 -10.23
C LEU A 25 -8.21 -7.30 -9.58
N SER A 26 -8.36 -8.03 -8.47
CA SER A 26 -9.58 -7.99 -7.67
C SER A 26 -9.56 -6.78 -6.75
N ALA A 27 -10.60 -5.95 -6.82
CA ALA A 27 -10.67 -4.67 -6.13
C ALA A 27 -12.01 -4.48 -5.39
N ILE A 28 -11.99 -3.60 -4.39
CA ILE A 28 -13.14 -3.15 -3.62
C ILE A 28 -13.07 -1.63 -3.51
N ILE A 29 -14.15 -0.93 -3.87
CA ILE A 29 -14.30 0.50 -3.60
C ILE A 29 -15.24 0.71 -2.42
N VAL A 30 -14.82 1.57 -1.50
CA VAL A 30 -15.63 2.13 -0.43
C VAL A 30 -15.77 3.62 -0.69
N LYS A 31 -16.99 4.12 -0.86
CA LYS A 31 -17.25 5.54 -1.17
C LYS A 31 -18.30 6.14 -0.24
N PRO A 32 -18.23 7.45 0.04
CA PRO A 32 -19.29 8.17 0.72
C PRO A 32 -20.55 8.25 -0.16
N GLU A 33 -21.67 8.62 0.44
CA GLU A 33 -22.85 9.01 -0.33
C GLU A 33 -22.58 10.34 -1.04
N LEU A 34 -22.78 10.37 -2.34
CA LEU A 34 -22.57 11.55 -3.18
C LEU A 34 -23.88 11.95 -3.85
N LYS A 35 -24.13 13.24 -3.91
CA LYS A 35 -25.21 13.81 -4.71
C LYS A 35 -24.87 13.72 -6.20
N SER A 36 -25.88 13.85 -7.06
CA SER A 36 -25.66 13.84 -8.50
C SER A 36 -24.67 14.94 -8.92
N GLY A 37 -23.59 14.55 -9.62
CA GLY A 37 -22.53 15.46 -10.07
C GLY A 37 -21.49 15.84 -9.02
N GLU A 38 -21.64 15.39 -7.76
CA GLU A 38 -20.64 15.62 -6.71
C GLU A 38 -19.42 14.72 -6.91
N LYS A 39 -18.24 15.25 -6.58
CA LYS A 39 -16.98 14.53 -6.61
C LYS A 39 -16.37 14.44 -5.22
N CYS A 40 -15.55 13.41 -5.01
CA CYS A 40 -14.77 13.26 -3.78
C CYS A 40 -13.33 12.80 -4.11
N PRO A 41 -12.36 13.08 -3.23
CA PRO A 41 -11.04 12.48 -3.33
C PRO A 41 -11.11 10.96 -3.14
N MET A 42 -10.08 10.25 -3.65
CA MET A 42 -9.95 8.80 -3.48
C MET A 42 -8.55 8.43 -3.02
N VAL A 43 -8.47 7.51 -2.05
CA VAL A 43 -7.23 6.93 -1.55
C VAL A 43 -7.07 5.52 -2.10
N MET A 44 -5.97 5.27 -2.82
CA MET A 44 -5.55 3.93 -3.20
C MET A 44 -4.79 3.30 -2.04
N MET A 45 -5.13 2.07 -1.66
CA MET A 45 -4.54 1.36 -0.52
C MET A 45 -3.84 0.09 -0.99
N LEU A 46 -2.54 0.03 -0.78
CA LEU A 46 -1.62 -0.98 -1.27
C LEU A 46 -1.17 -1.88 -0.12
N HIS A 47 -1.49 -3.17 -0.20
CA HIS A 47 -1.10 -4.15 0.80
C HIS A 47 0.39 -4.53 0.71
N GLY A 48 0.93 -5.15 1.76
CA GLY A 48 2.30 -5.63 1.80
C GLY A 48 2.51 -7.01 1.18
N PHE A 49 3.76 -7.48 1.22
CA PHE A 49 4.18 -8.81 0.79
C PHE A 49 3.29 -9.89 1.39
N MET A 50 2.76 -10.80 0.56
CA MET A 50 1.80 -11.84 0.94
C MET A 50 0.48 -11.33 1.54
N GLY A 51 0.22 -10.03 1.47
CA GLY A 51 -1.02 -9.41 1.93
C GLY A 51 -2.16 -9.59 0.94
N ASN A 52 -3.26 -8.92 1.22
CA ASN A 52 -4.41 -8.82 0.33
C ASN A 52 -5.27 -7.60 0.72
N LYS A 53 -6.22 -7.23 -0.13
CA LYS A 53 -7.12 -6.08 0.04
C LYS A 53 -8.01 -6.09 1.31
N ASN A 54 -8.05 -7.19 2.05
CA ASN A 54 -8.90 -7.34 3.24
C ASN A 54 -8.14 -7.09 4.55
N GLY A 55 -6.95 -6.49 4.51
CA GLY A 55 -6.18 -6.11 5.67
C GLY A 55 -6.99 -5.27 6.67
N ALA A 56 -6.84 -5.54 7.98
CA ALA A 56 -7.62 -4.85 9.01
C ALA A 56 -7.30 -3.35 9.08
N LEU A 57 -6.03 -2.99 8.84
CA LEU A 57 -5.56 -1.61 8.84
C LEU A 57 -6.21 -0.82 7.70
N GLU A 58 -6.15 -1.33 6.49
CA GLU A 58 -6.72 -0.70 5.29
C GLU A 58 -8.24 -0.61 5.37
N ARG A 59 -8.91 -1.63 5.93
CA ARG A 59 -10.36 -1.58 6.16
C ARG A 59 -10.75 -0.51 7.17
N GLY A 60 -10.04 -0.42 8.29
CA GLY A 60 -10.28 0.62 9.30
C GLY A 60 -10.06 2.03 8.76
N MET A 61 -9.01 2.21 7.94
CA MET A 61 -8.77 3.47 7.23
C MET A 61 -9.90 3.81 6.26
N ALA A 62 -10.37 2.83 5.46
CA ALA A 62 -11.43 3.02 4.48
C ALA A 62 -12.74 3.50 5.12
N GLU A 63 -13.15 2.90 6.25
CA GLU A 63 -14.34 3.32 6.99
C GLU A 63 -14.21 4.76 7.53
N LYS A 64 -13.07 5.10 8.09
CA LYS A 64 -12.83 6.43 8.63
C LYS A 64 -12.77 7.51 7.53
N LEU A 65 -12.15 7.21 6.40
CA LEU A 65 -12.12 8.08 5.23
C LEU A 65 -13.50 8.28 4.62
N LYS A 66 -14.30 7.20 4.51
CA LYS A 66 -15.71 7.28 4.07
C LYS A 66 -16.52 8.24 4.94
N ALA A 67 -16.40 8.12 6.28
CA ALA A 67 -17.06 9.03 7.22
C ALA A 67 -16.62 10.50 7.04
N ALA A 68 -15.39 10.71 6.55
CA ALA A 68 -14.85 12.03 6.22
C ALA A 68 -15.18 12.46 4.77
N GLY A 69 -15.98 11.72 4.00
CA GLY A 69 -16.35 12.09 2.63
C GLY A 69 -15.24 11.84 1.60
N ILE A 70 -14.34 10.90 1.87
CA ILE A 70 -13.23 10.49 0.98
C ILE A 70 -13.47 9.03 0.60
N ALA A 71 -13.41 8.73 -0.69
CA ALA A 71 -13.48 7.36 -1.19
C ALA A 71 -12.14 6.63 -1.02
N SER A 72 -12.18 5.31 -1.07
CA SER A 72 -10.97 4.48 -1.11
C SER A 72 -11.14 3.30 -2.05
N ILE A 73 -10.03 2.83 -2.62
CA ILE A 73 -9.94 1.58 -3.35
C ILE A 73 -8.87 0.71 -2.71
N ARG A 74 -9.22 -0.54 -2.42
CA ARG A 74 -8.31 -1.60 -1.97
C ARG A 74 -8.30 -2.68 -3.05
N PHE A 75 -7.16 -3.20 -3.39
CA PHE A 75 -7.04 -4.23 -4.42
C PHE A 75 -5.95 -5.23 -4.07
N ASP A 76 -6.03 -6.41 -4.65
CA ASP A 76 -4.97 -7.42 -4.59
C ASP A 76 -4.03 -7.20 -5.77
N PHE A 77 -2.72 -7.14 -5.54
CA PHE A 77 -1.72 -7.15 -6.62
C PHE A 77 -1.77 -8.45 -7.41
N ASN A 78 -1.25 -8.48 -8.64
CA ASN A 78 -1.12 -9.73 -9.39
C ASN A 78 -0.38 -10.80 -8.57
N GLY A 79 -0.92 -12.03 -8.60
CA GLY A 79 -0.40 -13.14 -7.81
C GLY A 79 -0.81 -13.16 -6.33
N HIS A 80 -1.62 -12.21 -5.87
CA HIS A 80 -2.12 -12.12 -4.51
C HIS A 80 -3.65 -12.26 -4.44
N GLY A 81 -4.15 -12.71 -3.30
CA GLY A 81 -5.56 -12.77 -2.97
C GLY A 81 -6.42 -13.42 -4.04
N LYS A 82 -7.31 -12.65 -4.66
CA LYS A 82 -8.20 -13.09 -5.74
C LYS A 82 -7.81 -12.53 -7.11
N SER A 83 -6.70 -11.81 -7.23
CA SER A 83 -6.15 -11.35 -8.49
C SER A 83 -5.54 -12.50 -9.28
N GLU A 84 -5.50 -12.34 -10.60
CA GLU A 84 -4.86 -13.29 -11.49
C GLU A 84 -3.33 -13.27 -11.32
N GLY A 85 -2.66 -14.29 -11.87
CA GLY A 85 -1.22 -14.48 -11.74
C GLY A 85 -0.85 -15.46 -10.63
N ARG A 86 0.44 -15.66 -10.44
CA ARG A 86 0.99 -16.52 -9.39
C ARG A 86 1.91 -15.70 -8.50
N PHE A 87 1.85 -15.92 -7.19
CA PHE A 87 2.72 -15.23 -6.23
C PHE A 87 4.21 -15.37 -6.59
N GLN A 88 4.62 -16.54 -7.10
CA GLN A 88 5.99 -16.78 -7.52
C GLN A 88 6.49 -15.82 -8.60
N ASP A 89 5.59 -15.31 -9.45
CA ASP A 89 5.93 -14.44 -10.59
C ASP A 89 5.83 -12.94 -10.24
N MET A 90 5.47 -12.61 -9.00
CA MET A 90 5.37 -11.25 -8.49
C MET A 90 6.75 -10.59 -8.40
N THR A 91 6.82 -9.31 -8.72
CA THR A 91 7.98 -8.43 -8.49
C THR A 91 7.51 -7.04 -8.06
N VAL A 92 8.36 -6.28 -7.36
CA VAL A 92 8.03 -4.90 -6.98
C VAL A 92 7.80 -4.00 -8.21
N PRO A 93 8.59 -4.08 -9.30
CA PRO A 93 8.26 -3.37 -10.54
C PRO A 93 6.87 -3.71 -11.09
N ASN A 94 6.46 -4.98 -11.06
CA ASN A 94 5.11 -5.36 -11.50
C ASN A 94 4.01 -4.77 -10.58
N GLU A 95 4.22 -4.74 -9.27
CA GLU A 95 3.26 -4.10 -8.36
C GLU A 95 3.15 -2.58 -8.57
N ILE A 96 4.25 -1.92 -8.97
CA ILE A 96 4.22 -0.51 -9.39
C ILE A 96 3.36 -0.34 -10.66
N GLU A 97 3.52 -1.22 -11.65
CA GLU A 97 2.69 -1.21 -12.87
C GLU A 97 1.22 -1.46 -12.53
N ASP A 98 0.90 -2.41 -11.65
CA ASP A 98 -0.46 -2.64 -11.17
C ASP A 98 -1.03 -1.39 -10.48
N ALA A 99 -0.26 -0.73 -9.62
CA ALA A 99 -0.68 0.51 -8.95
C ALA A 99 -0.96 1.64 -9.97
N ILE A 100 -0.16 1.74 -11.03
CA ILE A 100 -0.41 2.70 -12.13
C ILE A 100 -1.71 2.35 -12.87
N LYS A 101 -1.98 1.07 -13.14
CA LYS A 101 -3.24 0.63 -13.75
C LYS A 101 -4.47 0.95 -12.89
N VAL A 102 -4.34 0.76 -11.57
CA VAL A 102 -5.39 1.15 -10.63
C VAL A 102 -5.57 2.67 -10.62
N TYR A 103 -4.50 3.45 -10.67
CA TYR A 103 -4.57 4.90 -10.80
C TYR A 103 -5.32 5.34 -12.08
N GLU A 104 -5.00 4.74 -13.23
CA GLU A 104 -5.69 5.00 -14.51
C GLU A 104 -7.19 4.70 -14.39
N TYR A 105 -7.55 3.56 -13.79
CA TYR A 105 -8.94 3.20 -13.54
C TYR A 105 -9.63 4.21 -12.62
N VAL A 106 -9.04 4.54 -11.48
CA VAL A 106 -9.60 5.47 -10.48
C VAL A 106 -9.87 6.85 -11.09
N THR A 107 -8.92 7.36 -11.88
CA THR A 107 -9.06 8.68 -12.52
C THR A 107 -10.05 8.71 -13.68
N SER A 108 -10.45 7.55 -14.21
CA SER A 108 -11.54 7.44 -15.18
C SER A 108 -12.94 7.52 -14.55
N LEU A 109 -13.05 7.36 -13.22
CA LEU A 109 -14.32 7.42 -12.52
C LEU A 109 -14.83 8.87 -12.44
N PRO A 110 -16.06 9.16 -12.87
CA PRO A 110 -16.53 10.55 -13.03
C PRO A 110 -16.67 11.30 -11.69
N TYR A 111 -16.72 10.58 -10.57
CA TYR A 111 -16.88 11.15 -9.24
C TYR A 111 -15.55 11.36 -8.49
N VAL A 112 -14.41 10.99 -9.05
CA VAL A 112 -13.11 11.18 -8.42
C VAL A 112 -12.58 12.57 -8.76
N SER A 113 -12.15 13.33 -7.73
CA SER A 113 -11.53 14.65 -7.90
C SER A 113 -10.02 14.61 -7.82
N ASP A 114 -9.48 13.96 -6.81
CA ASP A 114 -8.07 13.91 -6.48
C ASP A 114 -7.69 12.50 -5.99
N VAL A 115 -6.42 12.14 -6.11
CA VAL A 115 -5.92 10.82 -5.70
C VAL A 115 -4.78 10.97 -4.71
N ALA A 116 -4.82 10.16 -3.66
CA ALA A 116 -3.69 9.89 -2.76
C ALA A 116 -3.39 8.38 -2.77
N ILE A 117 -2.18 8.02 -2.40
CA ILE A 117 -1.77 6.61 -2.30
C ILE A 117 -1.30 6.32 -0.88
N SER A 118 -1.74 5.21 -0.31
CA SER A 118 -1.23 4.70 0.97
C SER A 118 -0.81 3.26 0.83
N GLY A 119 0.24 2.84 1.54
CA GLY A 119 0.68 1.46 1.49
C GLY A 119 1.39 1.00 2.75
N HIS A 120 1.23 -0.28 3.05
CA HIS A 120 1.86 -0.95 4.19
C HIS A 120 3.00 -1.85 3.71
N SER A 121 4.12 -1.86 4.43
CA SER A 121 5.24 -2.78 4.18
C SER A 121 5.79 -2.64 2.74
N GLN A 122 5.83 -3.70 1.94
CA GLN A 122 6.18 -3.65 0.51
C GLN A 122 5.27 -2.68 -0.26
N GLY A 123 3.96 -2.64 0.06
CA GLY A 123 3.04 -1.65 -0.50
C GLY A 123 3.44 -0.21 -0.19
N GLY A 124 4.15 0.04 0.93
CA GLY A 124 4.75 1.33 1.24
C GLY A 124 5.88 1.71 0.28
N VAL A 125 6.72 0.75 -0.11
CA VAL A 125 7.75 0.95 -1.14
C VAL A 125 7.10 1.23 -2.50
N VAL A 126 6.10 0.42 -2.87
CA VAL A 126 5.32 0.64 -4.11
C VAL A 126 4.67 2.02 -4.11
N THR A 127 4.08 2.44 -2.97
CA THR A 127 3.50 3.78 -2.81
C THR A 127 4.53 4.88 -3.07
N ALA A 128 5.70 4.82 -2.45
CA ALA A 128 6.75 5.82 -2.61
C ALA A 128 7.22 5.93 -4.06
N MET A 129 7.49 4.79 -4.70
CA MET A 129 7.99 4.75 -6.07
C MET A 129 6.91 5.13 -7.11
N THR A 130 5.67 4.67 -6.93
CA THR A 130 4.55 5.02 -7.81
C THR A 130 4.22 6.51 -7.71
N SER A 131 4.19 7.08 -6.49
CA SER A 131 3.95 8.51 -6.29
C SER A 131 5.02 9.37 -6.98
N ALA A 132 6.28 8.94 -6.95
CA ALA A 132 7.37 9.61 -7.64
C ALA A 132 7.26 9.53 -9.18
N GLN A 133 6.81 8.38 -9.72
CA GLN A 133 6.62 8.22 -11.17
C GLN A 133 5.42 9.04 -11.68
N LEU A 134 4.36 9.13 -10.91
CA LEU A 134 3.16 9.89 -11.28
C LEU A 134 3.32 11.39 -11.03
N GLY A 135 4.06 11.78 -10.00
CA GLY A 135 4.27 13.18 -9.61
C GLY A 135 3.14 13.79 -8.78
N VAL A 136 3.42 14.94 -8.14
CA VAL A 136 2.49 15.62 -7.21
C VAL A 136 1.23 16.16 -7.88
N ASP A 137 1.28 16.44 -9.17
CA ASP A 137 0.10 16.87 -9.92
C ASP A 137 -0.98 15.76 -9.98
N LYS A 138 -0.55 14.51 -10.00
CA LYS A 138 -1.40 13.33 -10.09
C LYS A 138 -1.69 12.70 -8.73
N VAL A 139 -0.72 12.66 -7.83
CA VAL A 139 -0.85 12.10 -6.48
C VAL A 139 -0.66 13.23 -5.47
N LYS A 140 -1.72 13.63 -4.80
CA LYS A 140 -1.73 14.81 -3.92
C LYS A 140 -0.93 14.62 -2.64
N CYS A 141 -0.95 13.42 -2.08
CA CYS A 141 -0.14 13.05 -0.91
C CYS A 141 0.04 11.54 -0.84
N ALA A 142 1.02 11.08 -0.07
CA ALA A 142 1.34 9.67 0.11
C ALA A 142 1.44 9.30 1.59
N VAL A 143 1.06 8.06 1.94
CA VAL A 143 1.19 7.51 3.30
C VAL A 143 1.98 6.21 3.24
N LEU A 144 3.06 6.13 4.00
CA LEU A 144 3.93 4.96 4.11
C LEU A 144 3.83 4.38 5.52
N MET A 145 3.32 3.18 5.66
CA MET A 145 3.22 2.46 6.93
C MET A 145 4.24 1.32 6.95
N ALA A 146 5.23 1.39 7.84
CA ALA A 146 6.33 0.44 7.96
C ALA A 146 6.97 0.08 6.59
N PRO A 147 7.37 1.07 5.75
CA PRO A 147 7.78 0.84 4.37
C PRO A 147 9.00 -0.09 4.29
N ALA A 148 8.84 -1.23 3.60
CA ALA A 148 9.78 -2.34 3.64
C ALA A 148 10.97 -2.19 2.66
N ALA A 149 11.68 -1.06 2.69
CA ALA A 149 12.89 -0.89 1.85
C ALA A 149 14.02 -1.87 2.19
N VAL A 150 13.90 -2.61 3.31
CA VAL A 150 14.74 -3.74 3.67
C VAL A 150 14.79 -4.82 2.58
N LEU A 151 13.75 -4.94 1.73
CA LEU A 151 13.68 -5.93 0.65
C LEU A 151 14.90 -5.86 -0.30
N ARG A 152 15.43 -4.67 -0.57
CA ARG A 152 16.64 -4.49 -1.36
C ARG A 152 17.88 -5.03 -0.62
N ASP A 153 18.02 -4.68 0.66
CA ASP A 153 19.15 -5.15 1.47
C ASP A 153 19.09 -6.66 1.71
N ASP A 154 17.89 -7.23 1.82
CA ASP A 154 17.65 -8.68 1.91
C ASP A 154 18.09 -9.38 0.61
N ALA A 155 17.69 -8.84 -0.54
CA ALA A 155 18.12 -9.37 -1.83
C ALA A 155 19.65 -9.31 -2.00
N ILE A 156 20.29 -8.20 -1.60
CA ILE A 156 21.76 -8.03 -1.66
C ILE A 156 22.45 -9.01 -0.72
N ARG A 157 21.92 -9.24 0.48
CA ARG A 157 22.48 -10.19 1.46
C ARG A 157 22.24 -11.65 1.09
N GLY A 158 21.37 -11.94 0.12
CA GLY A 158 20.98 -13.30 -0.23
C GLY A 158 20.11 -13.97 0.85
N SER A 159 19.24 -13.21 1.51
CA SER A 159 18.34 -13.72 2.55
C SER A 159 17.03 -12.95 2.59
N THR A 160 15.95 -13.55 2.13
CA THR A 160 14.61 -12.96 2.14
C THR A 160 13.66 -13.83 2.98
N MET A 161 13.03 -13.24 4.00
CA MET A 161 12.07 -13.94 4.89
C MET A 161 12.62 -15.28 5.44
N GLY A 162 13.91 -15.34 5.75
CA GLY A 162 14.58 -16.54 6.28
C GLY A 162 15.10 -17.52 5.22
N ALA A 163 14.66 -17.45 3.99
CA ALA A 163 15.25 -18.21 2.88
C ALA A 163 16.62 -17.63 2.52
N ARG A 164 17.60 -18.51 2.24
CA ARG A 164 18.98 -18.13 1.87
C ARG A 164 19.30 -18.57 0.46
N TYR A 165 20.04 -17.75 -0.27
CA TYR A 165 20.42 -18.00 -1.66
C TYR A 165 21.71 -17.24 -2.01
N ASN A 166 22.33 -17.64 -3.13
CA ASN A 166 23.42 -16.83 -3.70
C ASN A 166 22.81 -15.59 -4.39
N PRO A 167 23.04 -14.36 -3.91
CA PRO A 167 22.44 -13.16 -4.51
C PRO A 167 22.89 -12.87 -5.93
N LEU A 168 24.10 -13.33 -6.32
CA LEU A 168 24.65 -13.13 -7.68
C LEU A 168 24.16 -14.19 -8.67
N ASP A 169 23.67 -15.32 -8.19
CA ASP A 169 23.06 -16.38 -8.99
C ASP A 169 21.95 -17.06 -8.20
N PRO A 170 20.81 -16.38 -7.99
CA PRO A 170 19.68 -16.95 -7.25
C PRO A 170 19.04 -18.09 -8.06
N PRO A 171 18.52 -19.13 -7.38
CA PRO A 171 17.82 -20.21 -8.06
C PRO A 171 16.51 -19.72 -8.69
N GLU A 172 15.90 -20.56 -9.56
CA GLU A 172 14.60 -20.22 -10.19
C GLU A 172 13.50 -19.85 -9.19
N ALA A 173 13.53 -20.43 -8.00
CA ALA A 173 12.68 -20.04 -6.88
C ALA A 173 13.32 -20.43 -5.55
N VAL A 174 13.03 -19.67 -4.51
CA VAL A 174 13.31 -20.02 -3.12
C VAL A 174 12.02 -20.34 -2.39
N THR A 175 12.04 -21.35 -1.52
CA THR A 175 10.91 -21.68 -0.67
C THR A 175 10.99 -20.83 0.60
N LEU A 176 9.94 -20.07 0.83
CA LEU A 176 9.72 -19.33 2.07
C LEU A 176 9.05 -20.25 3.11
N PHE A 177 8.51 -19.70 4.18
CA PHE A 177 7.75 -20.48 5.16
C PHE A 177 6.49 -21.11 4.51
N GLY A 178 6.16 -22.32 4.92
CA GLY A 178 5.19 -23.16 4.21
C GLY A 178 5.73 -23.56 2.83
N ASP A 179 4.86 -23.74 1.88
CA ASP A 179 5.22 -24.13 0.50
C ASP A 179 5.24 -22.91 -0.46
N ILE A 180 5.27 -21.70 0.09
CA ILE A 180 5.26 -20.46 -0.71
C ILE A 180 6.60 -20.29 -1.39
N LYS A 181 6.56 -20.10 -2.70
CA LYS A 181 7.76 -19.90 -3.51
C LYS A 181 7.88 -18.44 -3.95
N LEU A 182 9.06 -17.88 -3.75
CA LEU A 182 9.46 -16.59 -4.30
C LEU A 182 10.34 -16.82 -5.53
N GLY A 183 9.96 -16.24 -6.66
CA GLY A 183 10.68 -16.46 -7.91
C GLY A 183 11.99 -15.69 -7.99
N ARG A 184 12.90 -16.20 -8.86
CA ARG A 184 14.20 -15.57 -9.18
C ARG A 184 14.04 -14.09 -9.54
N GLU A 185 13.02 -13.76 -10.32
CA GLU A 185 12.82 -12.42 -10.85
C GLU A 185 12.57 -11.38 -9.75
N TYR A 186 11.88 -11.77 -8.67
CA TYR A 186 11.76 -10.89 -7.50
C TYR A 186 13.12 -10.55 -6.91
N ILE A 187 13.97 -11.56 -6.72
CA ILE A 187 15.30 -11.38 -6.09
C ILE A 187 16.19 -10.49 -6.97
N VAL A 188 16.22 -10.78 -8.28
CA VAL A 188 17.05 -10.04 -9.25
C VAL A 188 16.60 -8.58 -9.34
N THR A 189 15.29 -8.33 -9.41
CA THR A 189 14.77 -6.96 -9.51
C THR A 189 14.91 -6.20 -8.18
N ALA A 190 14.68 -6.85 -7.04
CA ALA A 190 14.86 -6.23 -5.73
C ALA A 190 16.32 -5.86 -5.45
N PHE A 191 17.29 -6.69 -5.89
CA PHE A 191 18.73 -6.47 -5.71
C PHE A 191 19.19 -5.09 -6.20
N SER A 192 18.66 -4.62 -7.32
CA SER A 192 19.04 -3.36 -7.97
C SER A 192 17.96 -2.28 -7.91
N LEU A 193 16.88 -2.49 -7.14
CA LEU A 193 15.74 -1.59 -7.11
C LEU A 193 16.13 -0.21 -6.54
N PRO A 194 16.03 0.88 -7.31
CA PRO A 194 16.45 2.21 -6.86
C PRO A 194 15.34 2.87 -6.02
N ILE A 195 15.09 2.32 -4.80
CA ILE A 195 13.93 2.70 -3.97
C ILE A 195 14.00 4.19 -3.60
N TYR A 196 15.01 4.59 -2.86
CA TYR A 196 15.15 5.96 -2.36
C TYR A 196 15.47 6.95 -3.49
N GLU A 197 16.30 6.52 -4.43
CA GLU A 197 16.71 7.29 -5.61
C GLU A 197 15.52 7.60 -6.55
N THR A 198 14.48 6.77 -6.51
CA THR A 198 13.22 7.04 -7.22
C THR A 198 12.30 7.87 -6.34
N ALA A 199 12.12 7.48 -5.08
CA ALA A 199 11.19 8.09 -4.14
C ALA A 199 11.48 9.58 -3.93
N GLU A 200 12.75 10.00 -3.82
CA GLU A 200 13.15 11.39 -3.60
C GLU A 200 12.63 12.39 -4.66
N LYS A 201 12.22 11.88 -5.83
CA LYS A 201 11.66 12.70 -6.91
C LYS A 201 10.21 13.13 -6.65
N TYR A 202 9.55 12.52 -5.66
CA TYR A 202 8.22 12.96 -5.26
C TYR A 202 8.30 14.20 -4.37
N THR A 203 7.60 15.25 -4.75
CA THR A 203 7.66 16.57 -4.08
C THR A 203 6.41 16.89 -3.25
N GLY A 204 5.42 15.98 -3.25
CA GLY A 204 4.19 16.16 -2.48
C GLY A 204 4.35 15.78 -1.00
N PRO A 205 3.33 16.08 -0.17
CA PRO A 205 3.31 15.71 1.24
C PRO A 205 3.35 14.21 1.45
N VAL A 206 4.13 13.75 2.44
CA VAL A 206 4.27 12.33 2.81
C VAL A 206 4.07 12.15 4.31
N CYS A 207 3.27 11.17 4.72
CA CYS A 207 3.20 10.71 6.10
C CYS A 207 3.88 9.35 6.22
N ILE A 208 4.80 9.22 7.15
CA ILE A 208 5.52 7.97 7.43
C ILE A 208 5.18 7.55 8.84
N VAL A 209 4.68 6.32 9.02
CA VAL A 209 4.39 5.73 10.33
C VAL A 209 5.19 4.45 10.49
N HIS A 210 5.94 4.32 11.59
CA HIS A 210 6.74 3.13 11.85
C HIS A 210 6.77 2.80 13.35
N GLY A 211 6.93 1.53 13.68
CA GLY A 211 6.98 1.07 15.07
C GLY A 211 8.39 0.72 15.53
N THR A 212 8.78 1.09 16.76
CA THR A 212 10.09 0.71 17.32
C THR A 212 10.20 -0.78 17.62
N GLY A 213 9.08 -1.49 17.77
CA GLY A 213 9.01 -2.93 17.98
C GLY A 213 8.92 -3.77 16.68
N ASP A 214 9.07 -3.14 15.52
CA ASP A 214 9.04 -3.84 14.23
C ASP A 214 10.32 -4.66 14.04
N THR A 215 10.16 -6.00 14.10
CA THR A 215 11.25 -6.97 13.89
C THR A 215 11.36 -7.47 12.46
N THR A 216 10.38 -7.12 11.61
CA THR A 216 10.37 -7.48 10.18
C THR A 216 11.08 -6.41 9.35
N VAL A 217 10.74 -5.15 9.59
CA VAL A 217 11.34 -3.99 8.94
C VAL A 217 11.81 -3.03 10.02
N PRO A 218 13.11 -2.91 10.30
CA PRO A 218 13.63 -1.95 11.27
C PRO A 218 13.11 -0.52 10.96
N TYR A 219 12.65 0.19 11.98
CA TYR A 219 12.06 1.53 11.85
C TYR A 219 13.04 2.56 11.23
N THR A 220 14.34 2.28 11.25
CA THR A 220 15.36 3.09 10.58
C THR A 220 15.16 3.22 9.08
N TYR A 221 14.45 2.29 8.44
CA TYR A 221 14.04 2.44 7.03
C TYR A 221 12.99 3.53 6.85
N GLY A 222 12.07 3.70 7.80
CA GLY A 222 11.14 4.83 7.84
C GLY A 222 11.86 6.16 8.05
N GLU A 223 12.83 6.19 8.98
CA GLU A 223 13.68 7.37 9.20
C GLU A 223 14.44 7.75 7.91
N ARG A 224 14.94 6.77 7.15
CA ARG A 224 15.62 7.02 5.88
C ARG A 224 14.68 7.60 4.82
N PHE A 225 13.41 7.19 4.76
CA PHE A 225 12.43 7.85 3.91
C PHE A 225 12.18 9.30 4.36
N HIS A 226 12.09 9.58 5.65
CA HIS A 226 11.99 10.95 6.15
C HIS A 226 13.22 11.78 5.77
N TYR A 227 14.40 11.20 5.82
CA TYR A 227 15.65 11.89 5.46
C TYR A 227 15.68 12.38 4.01
N ILE A 228 15.08 11.64 3.06
CA ILE A 228 15.02 12.09 1.66
C ILE A 228 13.92 13.14 1.40
N TRP A 229 12.99 13.33 2.35
CA TRP A 229 11.89 14.32 2.26
C TRP A 229 11.81 15.21 3.51
N PRO A 230 12.90 15.90 3.90
CA PRO A 230 12.95 16.58 5.20
C PRO A 230 11.89 17.69 5.35
N GLU A 231 11.53 18.34 4.25
CA GLU A 231 10.58 19.48 4.26
C GLU A 231 9.13 19.05 3.95
N THR A 232 8.92 17.88 3.36
CA THR A 232 7.61 17.48 2.86
C THR A 232 7.04 16.24 3.57
N SER A 233 7.78 15.63 4.49
CA SER A 233 7.28 14.47 5.23
C SER A 233 7.08 14.71 6.71
N GLU A 234 6.04 14.05 7.25
CA GLU A 234 5.79 13.89 8.69
C GLU A 234 6.20 12.46 9.09
N LEU A 235 7.10 12.32 10.08
CA LEU A 235 7.52 11.01 10.61
C LEU A 235 6.88 10.76 11.98
N HIS A 236 6.15 9.67 12.11
CA HIS A 236 5.51 9.20 13.34
C HIS A 236 6.10 7.86 13.78
N ILE A 237 6.94 7.87 14.81
CA ILE A 237 7.49 6.66 15.41
C ILE A 237 6.60 6.28 16.60
N ILE A 238 6.00 5.08 16.54
CA ILE A 238 5.14 4.55 17.59
C ILE A 238 5.94 3.58 18.44
N ASP A 239 6.10 3.90 19.73
CA ASP A 239 6.86 3.05 20.64
C ASP A 239 6.25 1.64 20.77
N ARG A 240 7.10 0.62 20.65
CA ARG A 240 6.76 -0.81 20.71
C ARG A 240 5.72 -1.30 19.69
N ALA A 241 5.32 -0.51 18.72
CA ALA A 241 4.46 -1.01 17.67
C ALA A 241 5.21 -2.04 16.81
N ASP A 242 4.55 -3.15 16.54
CA ASP A 242 5.04 -4.22 15.66
C ASP A 242 4.79 -3.88 14.19
N HIS A 243 5.27 -4.73 13.27
CA HIS A 243 5.15 -4.54 11.82
C HIS A 243 3.70 -4.34 11.35
N GLY A 244 2.74 -5.05 11.92
CA GLY A 244 1.31 -4.97 11.59
C GLY A 244 0.53 -3.97 12.44
N PHE A 245 1.21 -3.22 13.33
CA PHE A 245 0.58 -2.29 14.27
C PHE A 245 -0.51 -2.94 15.14
N SER A 246 -0.39 -4.22 15.46
CA SER A 246 -1.47 -5.04 16.05
C SER A 246 -2.09 -4.43 17.29
N ARG A 247 -1.29 -3.88 18.21
CA ARG A 247 -1.75 -3.21 19.43
C ARG A 247 -1.91 -1.70 19.27
N HIS A 248 -1.50 -1.14 18.15
CA HIS A 248 -1.50 0.30 17.86
C HIS A 248 -2.33 0.61 16.60
N MET A 249 -3.19 -0.34 16.20
CA MET A 249 -4.00 -0.25 14.98
C MET A 249 -4.81 1.06 14.93
N GLN A 250 -5.56 1.38 15.99
CA GLN A 250 -6.38 2.58 16.03
C GLN A 250 -5.53 3.86 15.95
N GLN A 251 -4.40 3.90 16.68
CA GLN A 251 -3.47 5.04 16.63
C GLN A 251 -2.91 5.25 15.22
N THR A 252 -2.53 4.16 14.54
CA THR A 252 -2.02 4.23 13.16
C THR A 252 -3.10 4.70 12.20
N ILE A 253 -4.34 4.19 12.31
CA ILE A 253 -5.49 4.64 11.52
C ILE A 253 -5.73 6.14 11.77
N ASP A 254 -5.68 6.60 13.02
CA ASP A 254 -5.92 8.01 13.36
C ASP A 254 -4.87 8.93 12.76
N ILE A 255 -3.59 8.59 12.86
CA ILE A 255 -2.48 9.36 12.27
C ILE A 255 -2.65 9.45 10.75
N THR A 256 -2.74 8.30 10.09
CA THR A 256 -2.75 8.21 8.62
C THR A 256 -3.97 8.87 8.00
N THR A 257 -5.16 8.65 8.58
CA THR A 257 -6.39 9.25 8.05
C THR A 257 -6.48 10.74 8.34
N SER A 258 -5.96 11.23 9.48
CA SER A 258 -5.89 12.67 9.78
C SER A 258 -5.01 13.39 8.76
N PHE A 259 -3.85 12.82 8.42
CA PHE A 259 -2.97 13.34 7.38
C PHE A 259 -3.66 13.37 6.00
N LEU A 260 -4.30 12.27 5.60
CA LEU A 260 -5.02 12.18 4.33
C LEU A 260 -6.16 13.21 4.24
N ILE A 261 -6.95 13.35 5.31
CA ILE A 261 -8.05 14.33 5.36
C ILE A 261 -7.52 15.77 5.23
N LYS A 262 -6.43 16.10 5.93
CA LYS A 262 -5.78 17.42 5.88
C LYS A 262 -5.31 17.80 4.46
N ASN A 263 -4.81 16.83 3.69
CA ASN A 263 -4.20 17.09 2.39
C ASN A 263 -5.15 16.87 1.19
N LEU A 264 -6.33 16.31 1.41
CA LEU A 264 -7.34 16.05 0.37
C LEU A 264 -8.59 16.94 0.50
N LYS A 265 -8.72 17.70 1.57
CA LYS A 265 -9.81 18.65 1.85
C LYS A 265 -9.30 20.02 2.16
#